data_915cac430f5a85249595ee657062b406
#
_entry.id   915cac430f5a85249595ee657062b406
#
_cell.length_a   1.000
_cell.length_b   1.000
_cell.length_c   1.000
_cell.angle_alpha   90.00
_cell.angle_beta   90.00
_cell.angle_gamma   90.00
#
_symmetry.space_group_name_H-M   'P 1'
#
loop_
_entity.id
_entity.type
_entity.pdbx_description
1 polymer ?
#
loop_
_entity_poly.entity_id
_entity_poly.type
_entity_poly.pdbx_seq_one_letter_code
_entity_poly.pdbx_strand_id
1 'polypeptide(L)'
;MNRYELLETLVPALKDSLVICNIGIPSQELFAISDRENHFYMLGSMGLCSSIGLGLALTTDKSVVALEGDGAVLMNLGTFATIGNRAPDNLILLVVDNGSYGSTGDQATFTSERTSLAEVARGAGCQSVIECSGEDTTGVLIDALGSKRQSVIISKVAPGNHPVPVVPLHPIVLRERFKKTIRT
;
A
#
# COMPACT_ATOMS: atom_id res chain seq x y z
N MET A 1 8.96 -10.88 -10.38
CA MET A 1 7.48 -10.75 -10.58
C MET A 1 7.10 -9.30 -10.83
N ASN A 2 5.92 -9.06 -11.41
CA ASN A 2 5.31 -7.74 -11.54
C ASN A 2 4.31 -7.49 -10.38
N ARG A 3 3.66 -6.30 -10.36
CA ARG A 3 2.70 -5.93 -9.30
C ARG A 3 1.48 -6.87 -9.23
N TYR A 4 0.92 -7.27 -10.37
CA TYR A 4 -0.25 -8.15 -10.40
C TYR A 4 0.06 -9.51 -9.76
N GLU A 5 1.15 -10.14 -10.17
CA GLU A 5 1.64 -11.42 -9.60
C GLU A 5 1.93 -11.29 -8.10
N LEU A 6 2.50 -10.17 -7.66
CA LEU A 6 2.70 -9.90 -6.25
C LEU A 6 1.36 -9.84 -5.49
N LEU A 7 0.38 -9.07 -6.01
CA LEU A 7 -0.94 -8.94 -5.37
C LEU A 7 -1.65 -10.28 -5.22
N GLU A 8 -1.54 -11.19 -6.20
CA GLU A 8 -2.09 -12.54 -6.09
C GLU A 8 -1.51 -13.29 -4.87
N THR A 9 -0.22 -13.14 -4.59
CA THR A 9 0.43 -13.79 -3.44
C THR A 9 0.08 -13.13 -2.09
N LEU A 10 -0.20 -11.81 -2.09
CA LEU A 10 -0.51 -11.04 -0.88
C LEU A 10 -1.95 -11.23 -0.38
N VAL A 11 -2.91 -11.43 -1.29
CA VAL A 11 -4.35 -11.47 -0.97
C VAL A 11 -4.72 -12.41 0.18
N PRO A 12 -4.14 -13.63 0.30
CA PRO A 12 -4.44 -14.49 1.45
C PRO A 12 -4.04 -13.89 2.81
N ALA A 13 -2.92 -13.17 2.87
CA ALA A 13 -2.42 -12.54 4.09
C ALA A 13 -3.23 -11.27 4.48
N LEU A 14 -3.88 -10.63 3.51
CA LEU A 14 -4.64 -9.39 3.70
C LEU A 14 -6.07 -9.62 4.22
N LYS A 15 -6.53 -10.86 4.37
CA LYS A 15 -7.94 -11.20 4.62
C LYS A 15 -8.55 -10.55 5.87
N ASP A 16 -7.76 -10.39 6.92
CA ASP A 16 -8.18 -9.88 8.23
C ASP A 16 -7.73 -8.44 8.49
N SER A 17 -7.07 -7.80 7.52
CA SER A 17 -6.57 -6.43 7.60
C SER A 17 -7.50 -5.44 6.91
N LEU A 18 -7.56 -4.21 7.40
CA LEU A 18 -8.15 -3.11 6.64
C LEU A 18 -7.13 -2.64 5.60
N VAL A 19 -7.48 -2.73 4.32
CA VAL A 19 -6.57 -2.39 3.23
C VAL A 19 -7.00 -1.08 2.56
N ILE A 20 -6.10 -0.09 2.54
CA ILE A 20 -6.25 1.11 1.71
C ILE A 20 -5.36 0.91 0.49
N CYS A 21 -5.96 0.83 -0.69
CA CYS A 21 -5.23 0.63 -1.93
C CYS A 21 -5.14 1.92 -2.74
N ASN A 22 -3.94 2.25 -3.19
CA ASN A 22 -3.64 3.42 -4.01
C ASN A 22 -4.50 3.47 -5.28
N ILE A 23 -4.71 4.68 -5.80
CA ILE A 23 -5.53 4.94 -6.98
C ILE A 23 -5.00 4.23 -8.25
N GLY A 24 -5.87 4.13 -9.24
CA GLY A 24 -5.52 3.68 -10.60
C GLY A 24 -5.32 2.17 -10.71
N ILE A 25 -4.32 1.77 -11.45
CA ILE A 25 -4.07 0.35 -11.78
C ILE A 25 -3.93 -0.53 -10.53
N PRO A 26 -3.22 -0.16 -9.46
CA PRO A 26 -3.15 -1.00 -8.25
C PRO A 26 -4.52 -1.36 -7.66
N SER A 27 -5.43 -0.39 -7.58
CA SER A 27 -6.81 -0.63 -7.11
C SER A 27 -7.60 -1.53 -8.06
N GLN A 28 -7.44 -1.35 -9.35
CA GLN A 28 -8.12 -2.17 -10.37
C GLN A 28 -7.63 -3.62 -10.33
N GLU A 29 -6.32 -3.82 -10.24
CA GLU A 29 -5.71 -5.15 -10.15
C GLU A 29 -6.12 -5.86 -8.86
N LEU A 30 -6.03 -5.20 -7.70
CA LEU A 30 -6.45 -5.80 -6.42
C LEU A 30 -7.94 -6.15 -6.44
N PHE A 31 -8.78 -5.28 -7.01
CA PHE A 31 -10.22 -5.56 -7.17
C PHE A 31 -10.47 -6.78 -8.05
N ALA A 32 -9.78 -6.88 -9.17
CA ALA A 32 -9.94 -8.00 -10.12
C ALA A 32 -9.48 -9.35 -9.52
N ILE A 33 -8.42 -9.34 -8.71
CA ILE A 33 -7.91 -10.55 -8.05
C ILE A 33 -8.85 -10.99 -6.92
N SER A 34 -9.24 -10.06 -6.04
CA SER A 34 -10.08 -10.38 -4.87
C SER A 34 -10.75 -9.14 -4.31
N ASP A 35 -11.98 -8.86 -4.73
CA ASP A 35 -12.77 -7.82 -4.08
C ASP A 35 -13.25 -8.26 -2.70
N ARG A 36 -13.07 -7.37 -1.71
CA ARG A 36 -13.50 -7.58 -0.32
C ARG A 36 -14.03 -6.28 0.29
N GLU A 37 -14.93 -6.38 1.26
CA GLU A 37 -15.48 -5.20 1.96
C GLU A 37 -14.43 -4.45 2.79
N ASN A 38 -13.40 -5.15 3.28
CA ASN A 38 -12.26 -4.58 4.00
C ASN A 38 -11.18 -3.98 3.09
N HIS A 39 -11.40 -3.92 1.77
CA HIS A 39 -10.55 -3.24 0.81
C HIS A 39 -11.18 -1.90 0.40
N PHE A 40 -10.48 -0.80 0.64
CA PHE A 40 -10.84 0.52 0.18
C PHE A 40 -10.00 0.90 -1.04
N TYR A 41 -10.64 0.99 -2.19
CA TYR A 41 -10.01 1.36 -3.45
C TYR A 41 -10.10 2.87 -3.63
N MET A 42 -8.96 3.57 -3.61
CA MET A 42 -8.94 5.02 -3.81
C MET A 42 -9.29 5.39 -5.24
N LEU A 43 -10.11 6.43 -5.41
CA LEU A 43 -10.57 6.93 -6.70
C LEU A 43 -9.84 8.20 -7.14
N GLY A 44 -9.06 8.79 -6.27
CA GLY A 44 -8.31 10.01 -6.47
C GLY A 44 -7.29 10.21 -5.38
N SER A 45 -6.71 11.42 -5.27
CA SER A 45 -5.80 11.81 -4.20
C SER A 45 -4.52 10.97 -4.16
N MET A 46 -3.84 10.84 -5.32
CA MET A 46 -2.52 10.19 -5.41
C MET A 46 -1.57 10.76 -4.36
N GLY A 47 -0.83 9.88 -3.66
CA GLY A 47 0.08 10.25 -2.57
C GLY A 47 -0.56 10.33 -1.18
N LEU A 48 -1.87 10.08 -1.04
CA LEU A 48 -2.55 10.14 0.25
C LEU A 48 -2.94 8.77 0.83
N CYS A 49 -2.61 7.66 0.17
CA CYS A 49 -2.92 6.32 0.66
C CYS A 49 -2.29 6.07 2.04
N SER A 50 -1.01 6.35 2.18
CA SER A 50 -0.26 6.26 3.45
C SER A 50 -0.84 7.16 4.54
N SER A 51 -1.25 8.39 4.21
CA SER A 51 -1.89 9.32 5.15
C SER A 51 -3.26 8.85 5.63
N ILE A 52 -4.07 8.28 4.72
CA ILE A 52 -5.39 7.71 5.05
C ILE A 52 -5.19 6.47 5.92
N GLY A 53 -4.24 5.58 5.56
CA GLY A 53 -3.89 4.40 6.34
C GLY A 53 -3.44 4.75 7.75
N LEU A 54 -2.59 5.78 7.90
CA LEU A 54 -2.15 6.28 9.21
C LEU A 54 -3.34 6.79 10.05
N GLY A 55 -4.20 7.62 9.45
CA GLY A 55 -5.40 8.12 10.15
C GLY A 55 -6.31 7.00 10.63
N LEU A 56 -6.48 5.97 9.81
CA LEU A 56 -7.27 4.79 10.17
C LEU A 56 -6.59 3.99 11.30
N ALA A 57 -5.29 3.72 11.21
CA ALA A 57 -4.55 2.97 12.23
C ALA A 57 -4.58 3.65 13.61
N LEU A 58 -4.64 4.99 13.65
CA LEU A 58 -4.77 5.75 14.90
C LEU A 58 -6.18 5.67 15.52
N THR A 59 -7.16 5.10 14.85
CA THR A 59 -8.57 5.08 15.29
C THR A 59 -9.15 3.67 15.43
N THR A 60 -8.37 2.61 15.20
CA THR A 60 -8.78 1.21 15.31
C THR A 60 -7.64 0.35 15.82
N ASP A 61 -7.97 -0.77 16.46
CA ASP A 61 -7.00 -1.78 16.87
C ASP A 61 -6.75 -2.84 15.79
N LYS A 62 -7.49 -2.78 14.66
CA LYS A 62 -7.29 -3.70 13.54
C LYS A 62 -6.01 -3.39 12.80
N SER A 63 -5.38 -4.41 12.24
CA SER A 63 -4.25 -4.22 11.32
C SER A 63 -4.67 -3.41 10.10
N VAL A 64 -3.89 -2.40 9.75
CA VAL A 64 -4.11 -1.52 8.60
C VAL A 64 -2.93 -1.67 7.66
N VAL A 65 -3.22 -2.03 6.42
CA VAL A 65 -2.22 -2.08 5.33
C VAL A 65 -2.53 -0.98 4.32
N ALA A 66 -1.65 0.01 4.25
CA ALA A 66 -1.66 1.00 3.18
C ALA A 66 -0.82 0.46 2.02
N LEU A 67 -1.49 0.04 0.94
CA LEU A 67 -0.87 -0.49 -0.27
C LEU A 67 -0.68 0.64 -1.28
N GLU A 68 0.54 1.11 -1.44
CA GLU A 68 0.85 2.30 -2.22
C GLU A 68 1.92 2.00 -3.30
N GLY A 69 2.01 2.83 -4.33
CA GLY A 69 3.08 2.77 -5.34
C GLY A 69 4.19 3.77 -5.02
N ASP A 70 5.40 3.51 -5.50
CA ASP A 70 6.57 4.37 -5.37
C ASP A 70 6.33 5.80 -5.86
N GLY A 71 5.77 5.95 -7.07
CA GLY A 71 5.43 7.26 -7.61
C GLY A 71 4.40 8.04 -6.80
N ALA A 72 3.48 7.35 -6.11
CA ALA A 72 2.53 7.98 -5.22
C ALA A 72 3.19 8.44 -3.92
N VAL A 73 4.04 7.59 -3.32
CA VAL A 73 4.83 7.96 -2.14
C VAL A 73 5.73 9.17 -2.41
N LEU A 74 6.36 9.25 -3.58
CA LEU A 74 7.19 10.39 -3.98
C LEU A 74 6.42 11.72 -4.00
N MET A 75 5.11 11.71 -4.22
CA MET A 75 4.28 12.93 -4.16
C MET A 75 4.07 13.45 -2.74
N ASN A 76 4.28 12.63 -1.71
CA ASN A 76 3.99 12.98 -0.32
C ASN A 76 4.97 12.32 0.67
N LEU A 77 6.26 12.50 0.43
CA LEU A 77 7.33 11.96 1.29
C LEU A 77 7.22 12.41 2.74
N GLY A 78 6.62 13.60 3.00
CA GLY A 78 6.40 14.11 4.35
C GLY A 78 5.55 13.19 5.23
N THR A 79 4.74 12.31 4.65
CA THR A 79 3.97 11.33 5.43
C THR A 79 4.86 10.36 6.20
N PHE A 80 6.05 10.01 5.71
CA PHE A 80 7.00 9.19 6.46
C PHE A 80 7.37 9.81 7.82
N ALA A 81 7.57 11.13 7.86
CA ALA A 81 7.86 11.82 9.13
C ALA A 81 6.67 11.70 10.10
N THR A 82 5.44 11.83 9.60
CA THR A 82 4.25 11.66 10.46
C THR A 82 4.10 10.22 10.93
N ILE A 83 4.32 9.23 10.05
CA ILE A 83 4.29 7.79 10.39
C ILE A 83 5.35 7.48 11.44
N GLY A 84 6.61 7.90 11.24
CA GLY A 84 7.70 7.66 12.17
C GLY A 84 7.46 8.26 13.56
N ASN A 85 6.86 9.46 13.63
CA ASN A 85 6.57 10.12 14.90
C ASN A 85 5.31 9.59 15.62
N ARG A 86 4.29 9.12 14.89
CA ARG A 86 3.08 8.53 15.47
C ARG A 86 3.23 7.05 15.74
N ALA A 87 3.91 6.36 14.87
CA ALA A 87 4.32 4.96 14.95
C ALA A 87 3.25 3.99 15.50
N PRO A 88 1.98 4.00 14.99
CA PRO A 88 0.97 3.07 15.47
C PRO A 88 1.40 1.63 15.12
N ASP A 89 1.36 0.72 16.10
CA ASP A 89 1.88 -0.65 16.00
C ASP A 89 1.08 -1.56 15.05
N ASN A 90 -0.09 -1.13 14.64
CA ASN A 90 -0.99 -1.80 13.72
C ASN A 90 -0.91 -1.29 12.27
N LEU A 91 0.00 -0.36 11.94
CA LEU A 91 0.17 0.18 10.59
C LEU A 91 1.31 -0.51 9.83
N ILE A 92 0.98 -1.02 8.66
CA ILE A 92 1.96 -1.44 7.64
C ILE A 92 1.77 -0.56 6.41
N LEU A 93 2.81 0.16 6.02
CA LEU A 93 2.88 0.80 4.71
C LEU A 93 3.65 -0.14 3.77
N LEU A 94 2.94 -0.74 2.84
CA LEU A 94 3.52 -1.58 1.79
C LEU A 94 3.59 -0.79 0.49
N VAL A 95 4.81 -0.45 0.09
CA VAL A 95 5.08 0.26 -1.15
C VAL A 95 5.50 -0.74 -2.22
N VAL A 96 4.70 -0.86 -3.28
CA VAL A 96 5.06 -1.63 -4.47
C VAL A 96 5.86 -0.72 -5.39
N ASP A 97 7.16 -0.89 -5.37
CA ASP A 97 8.11 -0.08 -6.13
C ASP A 97 8.48 -0.79 -7.43
N ASN A 98 7.82 -0.36 -8.51
CA ASN A 98 8.09 -0.83 -9.86
C ASN A 98 8.93 0.16 -10.69
N GLY A 99 9.41 1.25 -10.10
CA GLY A 99 10.22 2.27 -10.76
C GLY A 99 9.50 3.04 -11.87
N SER A 100 8.16 2.98 -11.94
CA SER A 100 7.42 3.49 -13.10
C SER A 100 6.04 4.05 -12.76
N TYR A 101 5.65 5.13 -13.48
CA TYR A 101 4.28 5.67 -13.51
C TYR A 101 3.42 4.93 -14.55
N GLY A 102 3.07 3.68 -14.27
CA GLY A 102 2.40 2.79 -15.21
C GLY A 102 1.05 3.29 -15.75
N SER A 103 0.33 4.16 -15.04
CA SER A 103 -0.97 4.69 -15.46
C SER A 103 -0.88 5.79 -16.53
N THR A 104 0.29 6.40 -16.74
CA THR A 104 0.47 7.56 -17.61
C THR A 104 1.47 7.35 -18.75
N GLY A 105 1.97 6.12 -18.92
CA GLY A 105 2.86 5.77 -20.02
C GLY A 105 4.23 5.28 -19.59
N ASP A 106 4.35 4.69 -18.42
CA ASP A 106 5.56 4.05 -17.90
C ASP A 106 6.78 4.97 -17.79
N GLN A 107 6.56 6.25 -17.52
CA GLN A 107 7.66 7.16 -17.21
C GLN A 107 8.39 6.68 -15.96
N ALA A 108 9.72 6.74 -15.98
CA ALA A 108 10.54 6.38 -14.84
C ALA A 108 10.23 7.24 -13.60
N THR A 109 10.10 6.63 -12.44
CA THR A 109 10.09 7.34 -11.16
C THR A 109 11.51 7.53 -10.66
N PHE A 110 11.73 8.45 -9.71
CA PHE A 110 13.06 8.67 -9.15
C PHE A 110 13.58 7.49 -8.30
N THR A 111 12.72 6.52 -7.95
CA THR A 111 13.15 5.27 -7.28
C THR A 111 13.92 4.33 -8.20
N SER A 112 13.77 4.48 -9.53
CA SER A 112 14.58 3.80 -10.52
C SER A 112 15.97 4.42 -10.72
N GLU A 113 16.24 5.57 -10.08
CA GLU A 113 17.51 6.29 -10.17
C GLU A 113 18.23 6.31 -8.83
N ARG A 114 18.22 7.44 -8.12
CA ARG A 114 19.00 7.67 -6.91
C ARG A 114 18.20 7.74 -5.62
N THR A 115 16.87 7.80 -5.69
CA THR A 115 16.03 7.95 -4.50
C THR A 115 15.71 6.59 -3.89
N SER A 116 16.21 6.33 -2.69
CA SER A 116 15.83 5.17 -1.89
C SER A 116 14.70 5.54 -0.92
N LEU A 117 13.51 5.00 -1.15
CA LEU A 117 12.40 5.19 -0.22
C LEU A 117 12.66 4.55 1.15
N ALA A 118 13.43 3.47 1.18
CA ALA A 118 13.83 2.83 2.44
C ALA A 118 14.70 3.77 3.29
N GLU A 119 15.68 4.44 2.68
CA GLU A 119 16.54 5.40 3.39
C GLU A 119 15.75 6.64 3.83
N VAL A 120 14.84 7.14 2.99
CA VAL A 120 13.94 8.24 3.36
C VAL A 120 13.07 7.86 4.57
N ALA A 121 12.48 6.66 4.57
CA ALA A 121 11.68 6.18 5.68
C ALA A 121 12.49 6.02 6.97
N ARG A 122 13.73 5.49 6.90
CA ARG A 122 14.65 5.39 8.04
C ARG A 122 15.02 6.76 8.58
N GLY A 123 15.43 7.69 7.70
CA GLY A 123 15.76 9.07 8.06
C GLY A 123 14.60 9.84 8.67
N ALA A 124 13.36 9.48 8.31
CA ALA A 124 12.14 10.04 8.87
C ALA A 124 11.73 9.43 10.23
N GLY A 125 12.45 8.42 10.73
CA GLY A 125 12.23 7.81 12.03
C GLY A 125 11.23 6.64 12.03
N CYS A 126 10.91 6.04 10.88
CA CYS A 126 10.08 4.83 10.84
C CYS A 126 10.81 3.67 11.56
N GLN A 127 10.07 2.91 12.40
CA GLN A 127 10.68 1.95 13.34
C GLN A 127 11.17 0.67 12.67
N SER A 128 10.41 0.16 11.70
CA SER A 128 10.77 -1.05 10.96
C SER A 128 10.71 -0.74 9.47
N VAL A 129 11.86 -0.73 8.80
CA VAL A 129 11.95 -0.44 7.37
C VAL A 129 12.66 -1.59 6.68
N ILE A 130 11.93 -2.31 5.82
CA ILE A 130 12.41 -3.49 5.11
C ILE A 130 12.30 -3.20 3.61
N GLU A 131 13.40 -3.39 2.88
CA GLU A 131 13.38 -3.43 1.43
C GLU A 131 13.62 -4.88 0.99
N CYS A 132 12.78 -5.40 0.11
CA CYS A 132 12.84 -6.78 -0.33
C CYS A 132 12.43 -6.93 -1.80
N SER A 133 12.70 -8.11 -2.37
CA SER A 133 12.17 -8.49 -3.68
C SER A 133 10.67 -8.76 -3.61
N GLY A 134 9.98 -8.71 -4.75
CA GLY A 134 8.57 -9.08 -4.82
C GLY A 134 8.31 -10.50 -4.30
N GLU A 135 9.21 -11.43 -4.59
CA GLU A 135 9.13 -12.85 -4.19
C GLU A 135 9.16 -13.04 -2.66
N ASP A 136 9.88 -12.18 -1.94
CA ASP A 136 10.02 -12.26 -0.48
C ASP A 136 8.90 -11.52 0.27
N THR A 137 8.18 -10.63 -0.43
CA THR A 137 7.25 -9.67 0.18
C THR A 137 6.14 -10.32 1.00
N THR A 138 5.60 -11.45 0.54
CA THR A 138 4.52 -12.14 1.26
C THR A 138 4.98 -12.63 2.64
N GLY A 139 6.18 -13.20 2.73
CA GLY A 139 6.76 -13.61 4.01
C GLY A 139 6.99 -12.40 4.93
N VAL A 140 7.59 -11.33 4.39
CA VAL A 140 7.84 -10.08 5.13
C VAL A 140 6.54 -9.46 5.62
N LEU A 141 5.46 -9.47 4.81
CA LEU A 141 4.15 -8.95 5.22
C LEU A 141 3.55 -9.77 6.36
N ILE A 142 3.62 -11.11 6.29
CA ILE A 142 3.12 -12.00 7.35
C ILE A 142 3.86 -11.74 8.67
N ASP A 143 5.17 -11.61 8.63
CA ASP A 143 5.99 -11.31 9.81
C ASP A 143 5.65 -9.93 10.39
N ALA A 144 5.47 -8.92 9.52
CA ALA A 144 5.07 -7.57 9.93
C ALA A 144 3.69 -7.56 10.60
N LEU A 145 2.70 -8.30 10.04
CA LEU A 145 1.37 -8.44 10.62
C LEU A 145 1.40 -9.09 12.02
N GLY A 146 2.33 -10.02 12.25
CA GLY A 146 2.52 -10.68 13.55
C GLY A 146 3.30 -9.87 14.57
N SER A 147 4.07 -8.86 14.15
CA SER A 147 5.08 -8.20 14.99
C SER A 147 4.54 -7.13 15.93
N LYS A 148 3.30 -6.64 15.72
CA LYS A 148 2.72 -5.47 16.41
C LYS A 148 3.70 -4.29 16.47
N ARG A 149 4.21 -3.92 15.32
CA ARG A 149 5.19 -2.85 15.15
C ARG A 149 4.89 -2.07 13.87
N GLN A 150 4.93 -0.75 13.94
CA GLN A 150 4.84 0.08 12.74
C GLN A 150 5.91 -0.34 11.73
N SER A 151 5.47 -0.67 10.50
CA SER A 151 6.38 -1.20 9.48
C SER A 151 6.21 -0.48 8.15
N VAL A 152 7.33 -0.26 7.46
CA VAL A 152 7.39 0.19 6.07
C VAL A 152 8.08 -0.91 5.27
N ILE A 153 7.39 -1.46 4.28
CA ILE A 153 7.91 -2.49 3.39
C ILE A 153 8.03 -1.89 2.00
N ILE A 154 9.23 -1.88 1.43
CA ILE A 154 9.47 -1.47 0.04
C ILE A 154 9.71 -2.74 -0.77
N SER A 155 8.71 -3.11 -1.57
CA SER A 155 8.72 -4.31 -2.41
C SER A 155 9.17 -3.95 -3.82
N LYS A 156 10.34 -4.39 -4.24
CA LYS A 156 10.86 -4.17 -5.59
C LYS A 156 10.27 -5.17 -6.56
N VAL A 157 9.59 -4.69 -7.59
CA VAL A 157 8.96 -5.50 -8.63
C VAL A 157 9.30 -4.97 -10.03
N ALA A 158 9.09 -5.80 -11.05
CA ALA A 158 9.21 -5.36 -12.42
C ALA A 158 8.08 -4.39 -12.81
N PRO A 159 8.34 -3.40 -13.69
CA PRO A 159 7.28 -2.57 -14.26
C PRO A 159 6.31 -3.40 -15.09
N GLY A 160 5.12 -2.85 -15.31
CA GLY A 160 4.07 -3.45 -16.13
C GLY A 160 2.70 -3.39 -15.45
N ASN A 161 1.67 -3.42 -16.29
CA ASN A 161 0.27 -3.40 -15.90
C ASN A 161 -0.44 -4.64 -16.42
N HIS A 162 -1.32 -5.23 -15.61
CA HIS A 162 -2.22 -6.28 -16.09
C HIS A 162 -3.50 -5.63 -16.65
N PRO A 163 -4.02 -6.09 -17.81
CA PRO A 163 -5.24 -5.54 -18.40
C PRO A 163 -6.47 -5.99 -17.60
N VAL A 164 -6.93 -5.14 -16.71
CA VAL A 164 -8.12 -5.38 -15.87
C VAL A 164 -9.12 -4.23 -16.02
N PRO A 165 -10.43 -4.47 -15.80
CA PRO A 165 -11.43 -3.43 -15.87
C PRO A 165 -11.29 -2.43 -14.71
N VAL A 166 -11.85 -1.22 -14.90
CA VAL A 166 -11.99 -0.22 -13.82
C VAL A 166 -12.87 -0.79 -12.70
N VAL A 167 -12.58 -0.40 -11.46
CA VAL A 167 -13.43 -0.76 -10.32
C VAL A 167 -14.86 -0.24 -10.54
N PRO A 168 -15.88 -1.12 -10.66
CA PRO A 168 -17.23 -0.72 -11.05
C PRO A 168 -18.09 -0.21 -9.88
N LEU A 169 -17.51 -0.05 -8.70
CA LEU A 169 -18.24 0.33 -7.50
C LEU A 169 -18.48 1.84 -7.44
N HIS A 170 -19.72 2.23 -7.19
CA HIS A 170 -20.03 3.63 -6.91
C HIS A 170 -19.32 4.09 -5.61
N PRO A 171 -18.74 5.29 -5.56
CA PRO A 171 -17.96 5.78 -4.41
C PRO A 171 -18.69 5.68 -3.05
N ILE A 172 -20.00 5.95 -3.03
CA ILE A 172 -20.81 5.83 -1.81
C ILE A 172 -20.88 4.37 -1.34
N VAL A 173 -21.09 3.44 -2.26
CA VAL A 173 -21.14 1.99 -1.94
C VAL A 173 -19.80 1.54 -1.37
N LEU A 174 -18.71 1.90 -2.02
CA LEU A 174 -17.35 1.58 -1.59
C LEU A 174 -17.07 2.12 -0.18
N ARG A 175 -17.41 3.38 0.08
CA ARG A 175 -17.26 4.00 1.40
C ARG A 175 -18.11 3.29 2.47
N GLU A 176 -19.39 3.05 2.19
CA GLU A 176 -20.30 2.49 3.20
C GLU A 176 -19.98 1.04 3.54
N ARG A 177 -19.60 0.21 2.55
CA ARG A 177 -19.18 -1.17 2.83
C ARG A 177 -17.89 -1.21 3.66
N PHE A 178 -16.89 -0.37 3.34
CA PHE A 178 -15.64 -0.30 4.09
C PHE A 178 -15.87 0.19 5.53
N LYS A 179 -16.73 1.21 5.73
CA LYS A 179 -17.07 1.70 7.08
C LYS A 179 -17.68 0.64 7.99
N LYS A 180 -18.41 -0.33 7.44
CA LYS A 180 -18.95 -1.45 8.23
C LYS A 180 -17.83 -2.30 8.80
N THR A 181 -16.79 -2.58 8.02
CA THR A 181 -15.66 -3.41 8.47
C THR A 181 -14.78 -2.74 9.54
N ILE A 182 -14.82 -1.42 9.67
CA ILE A 182 -14.11 -0.69 10.74
C ILE A 182 -14.81 -0.88 12.08
N ARG A 183 -16.15 -0.98 12.07
CA ARG A 183 -16.99 -0.98 13.29
C ARG A 183 -17.23 -2.37 13.88
N THR A 184 -16.98 -3.41 13.11
CA THR A 184 -17.07 -4.82 13.53
C THR A 184 -15.75 -5.30 14.10
#